data_73fe1804aba6109ed843eebe07b16237
#
_entry.id   73fe1804aba6109ed843eebe07b16237
#
_cell.length_a   1.000
_cell.length_b   1.000
_cell.length_c   1.000
_cell.angle_alpha   90.00
_cell.angle_beta   90.00
_cell.angle_gamma   90.00
#
_symmetry.space_group_name_H-M   'P 1'
#
loop_
_entity.id
_entity.type
_entity.pdbx_description
1 polymer ?
#
loop_
_entity_poly.entity_id
_entity_poly.type
_entity_poly.pdbx_seq_one_letter_code
_entity_poly.pdbx_strand_id
1 'polypeptide(L)'
;MATMDIIHVAQKEGGTQLKLLISYKNHDKALFKPMRFSRETETDPNHFYFTDYERHNAEIAAFHLDRILGFRRTPPVVGRILNITSEIYAIADEDLIKTFFISPANNLCFHGKCGYYCDTAHAICGDPDTIEGSFAAFLPPKNIAPRKVYRHPYRRSYHKRRRATWETDPDYCDKYVRHSPPYHQGRRLADLMDMAVLDFLIGNMDRHHYETFKRFGNNSFIIHLDHGRGFGKAHHDEISILAPIIQCCLIRNSTLQRLIHLHNGEKPLSGQFSSRSINHQYLISLLNTFLISLFLSSF
;
A
#
# COMPACT_ATOMS: atom_id res chain seq x y z
N MET A 1 -13.32 10.75 -8.93
CA MET A 1 -11.85 10.93 -8.94
C MET A 1 -11.25 10.82 -10.35
N ALA A 2 -11.63 9.85 -11.14
CA ALA A 2 -11.03 9.66 -12.48
C ALA A 2 -11.25 10.84 -13.46
N THR A 3 -12.37 11.56 -13.35
CA THR A 3 -12.77 12.61 -14.30
C THR A 3 -13.25 13.90 -13.63
N MET A 4 -13.12 13.98 -12.30
CA MET A 4 -13.60 15.17 -11.56
C MET A 4 -12.64 16.35 -11.70
N ASP A 5 -13.21 17.57 -11.76
CA ASP A 5 -12.41 18.80 -11.78
C ASP A 5 -11.67 18.98 -10.45
N ILE A 6 -10.38 19.24 -10.58
CA ILE A 6 -9.50 19.57 -9.46
C ILE A 6 -9.57 21.08 -9.25
N ILE A 7 -9.75 21.50 -8.00
CA ILE A 7 -9.84 22.92 -7.65
C ILE A 7 -8.69 23.41 -6.80
N HIS A 8 -7.93 22.49 -6.18
CA HIS A 8 -6.81 22.84 -5.34
C HIS A 8 -5.86 21.65 -5.14
N VAL A 9 -4.58 21.91 -5.11
CA VAL A 9 -3.51 20.95 -4.90
C VAL A 9 -2.59 21.42 -3.79
N ALA A 10 -2.40 20.60 -2.76
CA ALA A 10 -1.45 20.85 -1.68
C ALA A 10 -0.51 19.67 -1.53
N GLN A 11 0.68 19.89 -1.00
CA GLN A 11 1.50 18.77 -0.60
C GLN A 11 0.96 18.15 0.69
N LYS A 12 0.86 16.79 0.71
CA LYS A 12 0.53 16.10 1.95
C LYS A 12 1.79 16.01 2.81
N GLU A 13 1.74 16.68 3.96
CA GLU A 13 2.82 16.67 4.93
C GLU A 13 3.11 15.27 5.50
N GLY A 14 4.37 15.05 5.85
CA GLY A 14 4.88 13.82 6.46
C GLY A 14 5.06 12.67 5.47
N GLY A 15 5.71 11.61 5.94
CA GLY A 15 6.08 10.47 5.13
C GLY A 15 7.45 10.61 4.47
N THR A 16 7.86 9.53 3.81
CA THR A 16 9.19 9.43 3.20
C THR A 16 9.23 9.91 1.76
N GLN A 17 8.08 9.95 1.07
CA GLN A 17 8.00 10.27 -0.35
C GLN A 17 6.87 11.25 -0.64
N LEU A 18 6.98 11.95 -1.78
CA LEU A 18 6.03 12.95 -2.20
C LEU A 18 4.63 12.36 -2.41
N LYS A 19 3.66 13.03 -1.81
CA LYS A 19 2.23 12.77 -1.98
C LYS A 19 1.52 14.12 -2.06
N LEU A 20 0.56 14.26 -2.98
CA LEU A 20 -0.25 15.46 -3.07
C LEU A 20 -1.66 15.20 -2.55
N LEU A 21 -2.21 16.19 -1.88
CA LEU A 21 -3.61 16.21 -1.47
C LEU A 21 -4.39 17.01 -2.52
N ILE A 22 -5.26 16.30 -3.22
CA ILE A 22 -6.10 16.83 -4.28
C ILE A 22 -7.47 17.17 -3.70
N SER A 23 -7.98 18.36 -3.93
CA SER A 23 -9.35 18.76 -3.59
C SER A 23 -10.18 18.91 -4.84
N TYR A 24 -11.39 18.36 -4.82
CA TYR A 24 -12.34 18.37 -5.92
C TYR A 24 -13.47 19.37 -5.68
N LYS A 25 -14.16 19.78 -6.74
CA LYS A 25 -15.27 20.72 -6.72
C LYS A 25 -16.43 20.32 -5.79
N ASN A 26 -16.62 19.03 -5.55
CA ASN A 26 -17.62 18.49 -4.63
C ASN A 26 -17.14 18.42 -3.17
N HIS A 27 -16.01 19.03 -2.83
CA HIS A 27 -15.35 19.03 -1.52
C HIS A 27 -14.74 17.67 -1.10
N ASP A 28 -14.82 16.64 -1.92
CA ASP A 28 -14.07 15.42 -1.70
C ASP A 28 -12.58 15.64 -1.92
N LYS A 29 -11.79 14.73 -1.33
CA LYS A 29 -10.32 14.78 -1.47
C LYS A 29 -9.78 13.42 -1.90
N ALA A 30 -8.61 13.46 -2.57
CA ALA A 30 -7.84 12.26 -2.87
C ALA A 30 -6.36 12.47 -2.51
N LEU A 31 -5.69 11.38 -2.21
CA LEU A 31 -4.24 11.34 -2.10
C LEU A 31 -3.68 10.92 -3.47
N PHE A 32 -2.88 11.80 -4.06
CA PHE A 32 -2.21 11.53 -5.32
C PHE A 32 -0.79 11.08 -5.09
N LYS A 33 -0.42 9.93 -5.67
CA LYS A 33 0.96 9.44 -5.77
C LYS A 33 1.37 9.45 -7.23
N PRO A 34 2.34 10.28 -7.64
CA PRO A 34 2.78 10.38 -9.02
C PRO A 34 3.63 9.18 -9.44
N MET A 35 3.60 8.86 -10.74
CA MET A 35 4.54 7.94 -11.34
C MET A 35 5.96 8.51 -11.26
N ARG A 36 6.92 7.69 -10.82
CA ARG A 36 8.34 8.08 -10.69
C ARG A 36 9.27 7.37 -11.67
N PHE A 37 8.89 6.17 -12.10
CA PHE A 37 9.69 5.31 -12.97
C PHE A 37 8.76 4.37 -13.74
N SER A 38 9.30 3.66 -14.73
CA SER A 38 8.51 2.78 -15.59
C SER A 38 7.83 1.65 -14.77
N ARG A 39 6.70 1.16 -15.26
CA ARG A 39 5.89 0.14 -14.58
C ARG A 39 6.60 -1.19 -14.44
N GLU A 40 7.57 -1.45 -15.32
CA GLU A 40 8.36 -2.68 -15.37
C GLU A 40 9.58 -2.64 -14.45
N THR A 41 9.86 -1.49 -13.83
CA THR A 41 11.00 -1.32 -12.93
C THR A 41 10.78 -2.11 -11.65
N GLU A 42 11.63 -3.11 -11.42
CA GLU A 42 11.66 -3.89 -10.19
C GLU A 42 12.55 -3.24 -9.11
N THR A 43 12.32 -3.64 -7.86
CA THR A 43 13.21 -3.30 -6.74
C THR A 43 14.53 -4.06 -6.90
N ASP A 44 15.66 -3.37 -6.74
CA ASP A 44 16.97 -4.00 -6.74
C ASP A 44 17.04 -5.14 -5.73
N PRO A 45 17.68 -6.29 -6.06
CA PRO A 45 17.68 -7.48 -5.21
C PRO A 45 18.13 -7.22 -3.77
N ASN A 46 19.13 -6.35 -3.59
CA ASN A 46 19.73 -6.02 -2.29
C ASN A 46 19.20 -4.71 -1.70
N HIS A 47 18.15 -4.13 -2.27
CA HIS A 47 17.62 -2.87 -1.78
C HIS A 47 16.91 -3.05 -0.43
N PHE A 48 17.21 -2.15 0.51
CA PHE A 48 16.56 -2.19 1.82
C PHE A 48 15.12 -1.68 1.70
N TYR A 49 14.14 -2.50 2.12
CA TYR A 49 12.70 -2.24 1.91
C TYR A 49 12.24 -0.83 2.30
N PHE A 50 12.85 -0.24 3.35
CA PHE A 50 12.48 1.08 3.85
C PHE A 50 12.85 2.22 2.90
N THR A 51 13.89 2.04 2.10
CA THR A 51 14.37 3.03 1.13
C THR A 51 13.89 2.75 -0.30
N ASP A 52 13.04 1.74 -0.50
CA ASP A 52 12.45 1.45 -1.81
C ASP A 52 11.49 2.56 -2.25
N TYR A 53 11.35 2.71 -3.56
CA TYR A 53 10.42 3.67 -4.15
C TYR A 53 8.97 3.23 -3.99
N GLU A 54 8.07 4.19 -3.80
CA GLU A 54 6.64 3.92 -3.86
C GLU A 54 6.17 3.91 -5.33
N ARG A 55 5.41 2.86 -5.68
CA ARG A 55 4.82 2.65 -7.00
C ARG A 55 3.38 3.12 -7.00
N HIS A 56 3.04 4.07 -7.87
CA HIS A 56 1.66 4.55 -7.97
C HIS A 56 0.68 3.44 -8.38
N ASN A 57 1.07 2.56 -9.31
CA ASN A 57 0.26 1.44 -9.76
C ASN A 57 0.03 0.35 -8.69
N ALA A 58 0.93 0.23 -7.71
CA ALA A 58 0.77 -0.70 -6.58
C ALA A 58 -0.47 -0.37 -5.73
N GLU A 59 -0.79 0.90 -5.53
CA GLU A 59 -2.01 1.31 -4.83
C GLU A 59 -3.28 0.89 -5.58
N ILE A 60 -3.29 1.05 -6.91
CA ILE A 60 -4.41 0.64 -7.77
C ILE A 60 -4.58 -0.88 -7.71
N ALA A 61 -3.48 -1.60 -7.86
CA ALA A 61 -3.45 -3.05 -7.85
C ALA A 61 -3.90 -3.63 -6.50
N ALA A 62 -3.38 -3.10 -5.39
CA ALA A 62 -3.77 -3.53 -4.04
C ALA A 62 -5.26 -3.32 -3.78
N PHE A 63 -5.85 -2.20 -4.23
CA PHE A 63 -7.29 -1.97 -4.14
C PHE A 63 -8.10 -3.05 -4.87
N HIS A 64 -7.71 -3.40 -6.08
CA HIS A 64 -8.41 -4.45 -6.83
C HIS A 64 -8.21 -5.84 -6.22
N LEU A 65 -7.00 -6.15 -5.72
CA LEU A 65 -6.72 -7.41 -5.03
C LEU A 65 -7.54 -7.55 -3.75
N ASP A 66 -7.58 -6.51 -2.92
CA ASP A 66 -8.39 -6.45 -1.70
C ASP A 66 -9.87 -6.76 -1.98
N ARG A 67 -10.42 -6.27 -3.11
CA ARG A 67 -11.78 -6.60 -3.56
C ARG A 67 -11.92 -8.05 -4.01
N ILE A 68 -10.96 -8.59 -4.75
CA ILE A 68 -10.95 -9.99 -5.22
C ILE A 68 -10.88 -10.94 -4.03
N LEU A 69 -10.06 -10.62 -3.02
CA LEU A 69 -9.96 -11.38 -1.77
C LEU A 69 -11.23 -11.25 -0.90
N GLY A 70 -12.13 -10.34 -1.22
CA GLY A 70 -13.36 -10.11 -0.48
C GLY A 70 -13.21 -9.27 0.78
N PHE A 71 -12.04 -8.71 1.05
CA PHE A 71 -11.80 -7.89 2.25
C PHE A 71 -12.56 -6.56 2.20
N ARG A 72 -12.49 -5.84 1.08
CA ARG A 72 -13.16 -4.54 0.86
C ARG A 72 -12.80 -3.51 1.94
N ARG A 73 -11.52 -3.44 2.32
CA ARG A 73 -10.99 -2.58 3.38
C ARG A 73 -10.03 -1.50 2.87
N THR A 74 -9.61 -1.60 1.62
CA THR A 74 -8.82 -0.56 0.95
C THR A 74 -9.76 0.52 0.41
N PRO A 75 -9.51 1.82 0.68
CA PRO A 75 -10.22 2.91 0.03
C PRO A 75 -10.16 2.80 -1.49
N PRO A 76 -11.16 3.27 -2.24
CA PRO A 76 -11.14 3.28 -3.70
C PRO A 76 -9.90 3.99 -4.25
N VAL A 77 -9.22 3.36 -5.21
CA VAL A 77 -8.07 3.92 -5.91
C VAL A 77 -8.29 3.83 -7.42
N VAL A 78 -7.97 4.91 -8.14
CA VAL A 78 -8.03 4.98 -9.61
C VAL A 78 -6.74 5.56 -10.17
N GLY A 79 -6.38 5.18 -11.39
CA GLY A 79 -5.33 5.83 -12.16
C GLY A 79 -5.88 7.03 -12.94
N ARG A 80 -5.07 8.07 -13.10
CA ARG A 80 -5.37 9.23 -13.93
C ARG A 80 -4.09 9.85 -14.47
N ILE A 81 -4.15 10.38 -15.69
CA ILE A 81 -3.14 11.24 -16.26
C ILE A 81 -3.58 12.68 -16.02
N LEU A 82 -2.66 13.52 -15.56
CA LEU A 82 -2.86 14.96 -15.32
C LEU A 82 -1.99 15.78 -16.24
N ASN A 83 -2.47 16.97 -16.60
CA ASN A 83 -1.62 18.04 -17.11
C ASN A 83 -1.01 18.78 -15.92
N ILE A 84 0.34 18.81 -15.84
CA ILE A 84 1.05 19.39 -14.68
C ILE A 84 0.80 20.89 -14.59
N THR A 85 0.79 21.61 -15.73
CA THR A 85 0.62 23.05 -15.75
C THR A 85 -0.78 23.48 -15.29
N SER A 86 -1.82 22.91 -15.89
CA SER A 86 -3.20 23.35 -15.64
C SER A 86 -3.87 22.69 -14.44
N GLU A 87 -3.55 21.43 -14.14
CA GLU A 87 -4.22 20.66 -13.09
C GLU A 87 -3.40 20.51 -11.79
N ILE A 88 -2.12 20.97 -11.80
CA ILE A 88 -1.29 20.98 -10.58
C ILE A 88 -0.76 22.41 -10.35
N TYR A 89 0.13 22.90 -11.21
CA TYR A 89 0.83 24.16 -10.98
C TYR A 89 -0.11 25.37 -10.80
N ALA A 90 -1.09 25.53 -11.69
CA ALA A 90 -2.01 26.66 -11.70
C ALA A 90 -2.89 26.78 -10.43
N ILE A 91 -3.05 25.70 -9.68
CA ILE A 91 -3.97 25.60 -8.53
C ILE A 91 -3.29 25.03 -7.27
N ALA A 92 -1.95 24.98 -7.27
CA ALA A 92 -1.17 24.48 -6.15
C ALA A 92 -0.93 25.56 -5.09
N ASP A 93 -0.69 25.08 -3.85
CA ASP A 93 -0.21 25.95 -2.76
C ASP A 93 1.15 26.55 -3.10
N GLU A 94 1.41 27.77 -2.60
CA GLU A 94 2.68 28.49 -2.79
C GLU A 94 3.92 27.67 -2.41
N ASP A 95 3.83 26.88 -1.35
CA ASP A 95 4.95 26.05 -0.88
C ASP A 95 5.28 24.89 -1.84
N LEU A 96 4.29 24.36 -2.53
CA LEU A 96 4.51 23.38 -3.59
C LEU A 96 5.04 24.06 -4.86
N ILE A 97 4.48 25.23 -5.24
CA ILE A 97 4.91 26.01 -6.40
C ILE A 97 6.40 26.35 -6.33
N LYS A 98 6.94 26.68 -5.16
CA LYS A 98 8.37 26.99 -4.96
C LYS A 98 9.31 25.82 -5.30
N THR A 99 8.79 24.61 -5.48
CA THR A 99 9.57 23.42 -5.82
C THR A 99 9.53 23.11 -7.32
N PHE A 100 8.83 23.88 -8.11
CA PHE A 100 8.74 23.73 -9.57
C PHE A 100 9.95 24.34 -10.28
N PHE A 101 10.35 23.70 -11.36
CA PHE A 101 11.39 24.17 -12.24
C PHE A 101 11.26 23.58 -13.65
N ILE A 102 11.95 24.14 -14.62
CA ILE A 102 12.06 23.59 -15.98
C ILE A 102 13.37 22.79 -16.07
N SER A 103 13.26 21.53 -16.48
CA SER A 103 14.42 20.67 -16.70
C SER A 103 15.24 21.09 -17.93
N PRO A 104 16.49 20.66 -18.06
CA PRO A 104 17.29 20.87 -19.29
C PRO A 104 16.63 20.32 -20.57
N ALA A 105 15.73 19.33 -20.44
CA ALA A 105 14.94 18.79 -21.55
C ALA A 105 13.64 19.57 -21.80
N ASN A 106 13.48 20.73 -21.18
CA ASN A 106 12.33 21.62 -21.29
C ASN A 106 11.00 21.01 -20.76
N ASN A 107 11.07 20.11 -19.80
CA ASN A 107 9.90 19.55 -19.12
C ASN A 107 9.61 20.31 -17.82
N LEU A 108 8.34 20.53 -17.51
CA LEU A 108 7.94 21.07 -16.21
C LEU A 108 8.09 19.97 -15.15
N CYS A 109 8.85 20.28 -14.09
CA CYS A 109 9.19 19.36 -13.00
C CYS A 109 8.88 19.98 -11.65
N PHE A 110 8.69 19.13 -10.64
CA PHE A 110 8.60 19.54 -9.24
C PHE A 110 9.13 18.44 -8.33
N HIS A 111 9.62 18.79 -7.14
CA HIS A 111 10.17 17.80 -6.20
C HIS A 111 9.46 17.76 -4.84
N GLY A 112 8.72 18.79 -4.48
CA GLY A 112 8.10 18.90 -3.17
C GLY A 112 9.11 18.91 -2.01
N LYS A 113 8.63 18.60 -0.79
CA LYS A 113 9.45 18.49 0.43
C LYS A 113 9.08 17.24 1.21
N CYS A 114 9.99 16.28 1.36
CA CYS A 114 9.75 15.04 2.11
C CYS A 114 11.05 14.47 2.70
N GLY A 115 10.97 13.34 3.41
CA GLY A 115 12.13 12.74 4.06
C GLY A 115 13.13 12.11 3.09
N TYR A 116 12.66 11.57 1.93
CA TYR A 116 13.51 10.93 0.93
C TYR A 116 12.99 11.25 -0.47
N TYR A 117 13.90 11.44 -1.42
CA TYR A 117 13.60 11.63 -2.85
C TYR A 117 12.74 12.85 -3.17
N CYS A 118 12.88 13.95 -2.39
CA CYS A 118 12.25 15.25 -2.64
C CYS A 118 13.34 16.31 -2.86
N ASP A 119 14.11 16.12 -3.88
CA ASP A 119 15.16 17.02 -4.36
C ASP A 119 15.14 17.08 -5.89
N THR A 120 15.95 17.96 -6.48
CA THR A 120 15.98 18.16 -7.95
C THR A 120 16.47 16.93 -8.72
N ALA A 121 17.32 16.08 -8.12
CA ALA A 121 17.79 14.86 -8.75
C ALA A 121 16.70 13.77 -8.83
N HIS A 122 15.72 13.83 -7.94
CA HIS A 122 14.58 12.91 -7.86
C HIS A 122 13.25 13.61 -8.20
N ALA A 123 13.31 14.70 -8.93
CA ALA A 123 12.11 15.45 -9.30
C ALA A 123 11.18 14.62 -10.19
N ILE A 124 9.91 14.96 -10.11
CA ILE A 124 8.85 14.40 -10.94
C ILE A 124 8.64 15.34 -12.11
N CYS A 125 8.83 14.85 -13.31
CA CYS A 125 8.73 15.64 -14.54
C CYS A 125 7.59 15.14 -15.42
N GLY A 126 6.98 16.06 -16.16
CA GLY A 126 6.00 15.73 -17.19
C GLY A 126 6.65 15.18 -18.47
N ASP A 127 5.81 14.57 -19.32
CA ASP A 127 6.20 14.16 -20.67
C ASP A 127 5.24 14.78 -21.71
N PRO A 128 5.56 15.95 -22.28
CA PRO A 128 6.43 16.98 -21.67
C PRO A 128 5.73 17.65 -20.47
N ASP A 129 4.40 17.62 -20.38
CA ASP A 129 3.54 18.33 -19.45
C ASP A 129 2.48 17.43 -18.81
N THR A 130 2.50 16.15 -19.10
CA THR A 130 1.56 15.16 -18.55
C THR A 130 2.25 14.24 -17.56
N ILE A 131 1.51 13.83 -16.55
CA ILE A 131 1.97 12.89 -15.53
C ILE A 131 0.89 11.87 -15.18
N GLU A 132 1.27 10.62 -15.11
CA GLU A 132 0.42 9.55 -14.58
C GLU A 132 0.55 9.44 -13.06
N GLY A 133 -0.54 9.07 -12.39
CA GLY A 133 -0.49 8.74 -10.97
C GLY A 133 -1.73 8.02 -10.47
N SER A 134 -1.68 7.60 -9.23
CA SER A 134 -2.82 7.01 -8.53
C SER A 134 -3.50 8.02 -7.63
N PHE A 135 -4.83 7.95 -7.59
CA PHE A 135 -5.71 8.75 -6.75
C PHE A 135 -6.43 7.83 -5.77
N ALA A 136 -6.01 7.81 -4.53
CA ALA A 136 -6.69 7.11 -3.46
C ALA A 136 -7.71 8.04 -2.79
N ALA A 137 -8.96 7.60 -2.63
CA ALA A 137 -9.98 8.35 -1.92
C ALA A 137 -9.50 8.69 -0.51
N PHE A 138 -9.47 9.97 -0.18
CA PHE A 138 -9.04 10.42 1.14
C PHE A 138 -10.12 10.07 2.17
N LEU A 139 -9.72 9.49 3.29
CA LEU A 139 -10.67 9.14 4.35
C LEU A 139 -11.30 10.43 4.93
N PRO A 140 -12.58 10.37 5.34
CA PRO A 140 -13.25 11.52 5.93
C PRO A 140 -12.45 12.13 7.08
N PRO A 141 -12.56 13.44 7.32
CA PRO A 141 -11.86 14.11 8.42
C PRO A 141 -12.12 13.44 9.77
N LYS A 142 -11.15 13.49 10.69
CA LYS A 142 -11.24 12.79 12.00
C LYS A 142 -12.36 13.30 12.91
N ASN A 143 -12.85 14.52 12.69
CA ASN A 143 -14.04 15.03 13.40
C ASN A 143 -15.35 14.39 12.92
N ILE A 144 -15.41 13.92 11.66
CA ILE A 144 -16.58 13.22 11.09
C ILE A 144 -16.45 11.71 11.31
N ALA A 145 -15.28 11.15 11.01
CA ALA A 145 -14.99 9.73 11.17
C ALA A 145 -13.74 9.53 12.04
N PRO A 146 -13.86 9.61 13.37
CA PRO A 146 -12.76 9.45 14.29
C PRO A 146 -12.05 8.12 14.10
N ARG A 147 -10.71 8.17 13.89
CA ARG A 147 -9.86 6.99 13.72
C ARG A 147 -8.82 6.91 14.81
N LYS A 148 -8.37 5.69 15.08
CA LYS A 148 -7.22 5.40 15.93
C LYS A 148 -6.16 4.70 15.08
N VAL A 149 -4.95 5.23 15.18
CA VAL A 149 -3.75 4.63 14.57
C VAL A 149 -3.15 3.65 15.56
N TYR A 150 -2.73 2.50 15.08
CA TYR A 150 -2.03 1.49 15.85
C TYR A 150 -0.70 1.16 15.18
N ARG A 151 0.32 0.94 15.99
CA ARG A 151 1.57 0.36 15.53
C ARG A 151 1.34 -1.11 15.18
N HIS A 152 1.82 -1.54 14.02
CA HIS A 152 1.73 -2.95 13.63
C HIS A 152 2.63 -3.81 14.53
N PRO A 153 2.14 -4.90 15.14
CA PRO A 153 2.94 -5.71 16.06
C PRO A 153 4.12 -6.38 15.36
N TYR A 154 3.95 -6.79 14.11
CA TYR A 154 4.99 -7.39 13.29
C TYR A 154 5.73 -6.36 12.41
N ARG A 155 5.77 -5.11 12.84
CA ARG A 155 6.57 -4.08 12.17
C ARG A 155 8.04 -4.50 12.12
N ARG A 156 8.67 -4.33 10.95
CA ARG A 156 10.10 -4.56 10.77
C ARG A 156 10.94 -3.47 11.42
N SER A 157 12.21 -3.78 11.67
CA SER A 157 13.20 -2.78 12.12
C SER A 157 13.60 -1.87 10.96
N TYR A 158 13.71 -0.55 11.20
CA TYR A 158 14.29 0.39 10.24
C TYR A 158 15.81 0.41 10.22
N HIS A 159 16.42 -0.56 10.87
CA HIS A 159 17.87 -0.75 10.89
C HIS A 159 18.26 -1.98 10.08
N LYS A 160 19.17 -1.82 9.11
CA LYS A 160 19.72 -2.95 8.31
C LYS A 160 20.30 -4.08 9.16
N ARG A 161 20.86 -3.76 10.34
CA ARG A 161 21.59 -4.71 11.22
C ARG A 161 20.81 -5.14 12.46
N ARG A 162 19.62 -4.60 12.71
CA ARG A 162 18.80 -4.99 13.86
C ARG A 162 17.54 -5.69 13.35
N ARG A 163 17.31 -6.86 13.88
CA ARG A 163 16.05 -7.58 13.69
C ARG A 163 15.00 -7.10 14.68
N ALA A 164 13.74 -7.16 14.30
CA ALA A 164 12.64 -6.97 15.23
C ALA A 164 12.48 -8.22 16.12
N THR A 165 11.87 -8.08 17.30
CA THR A 165 11.71 -9.19 18.26
C THR A 165 11.00 -10.40 17.63
N TRP A 166 9.97 -10.15 16.82
CA TRP A 166 9.22 -11.22 16.14
C TRP A 166 10.06 -12.01 15.12
N GLU A 167 11.16 -11.45 14.60
CA GLU A 167 12.08 -12.13 13.68
C GLU A 167 13.05 -13.08 14.40
N THR A 168 13.14 -12.98 15.73
CA THR A 168 14.07 -13.76 16.56
C THR A 168 13.38 -14.62 17.61
N ASP A 169 12.11 -14.34 17.93
CA ASP A 169 11.32 -15.11 18.92
C ASP A 169 10.15 -15.80 18.21
N PRO A 170 10.20 -17.13 18.03
CA PRO A 170 9.12 -17.87 17.37
C PRO A 170 7.80 -17.85 18.16
N ASP A 171 7.84 -17.63 19.47
CA ASP A 171 6.67 -17.58 20.35
C ASP A 171 6.11 -16.15 20.49
N TYR A 172 6.56 -15.22 19.64
CA TYR A 172 6.21 -13.80 19.75
C TYR A 172 4.72 -13.54 19.78
N CYS A 173 3.93 -14.32 19.02
CA CYS A 173 2.49 -14.16 19.03
C CYS A 173 1.87 -14.41 20.40
N ASP A 174 2.21 -15.51 21.02
CA ASP A 174 1.64 -15.91 22.32
C ASP A 174 2.17 -15.02 23.46
N LYS A 175 3.45 -14.64 23.41
CA LYS A 175 4.04 -13.78 24.45
C LYS A 175 3.56 -12.33 24.40
N TYR A 176 3.41 -11.75 23.21
CA TYR A 176 3.26 -10.30 23.07
C TYR A 176 2.02 -9.84 22.28
N VAL A 177 1.47 -10.65 21.39
CA VAL A 177 0.37 -10.21 20.52
C VAL A 177 -0.98 -10.66 21.05
N ARG A 178 -1.19 -11.96 21.19
CA ARG A 178 -2.48 -12.56 21.49
C ARG A 178 -3.14 -12.01 22.76
N HIS A 179 -2.36 -11.73 23.79
CA HIS A 179 -2.82 -11.25 25.09
C HIS A 179 -2.83 -9.73 25.25
N SER A 180 -2.26 -9.01 24.29
CA SER A 180 -2.20 -7.54 24.39
C SER A 180 -3.49 -6.89 23.86
N PRO A 181 -3.98 -5.81 24.50
CA PRO A 181 -4.95 -4.96 23.84
C PRO A 181 -4.33 -4.35 22.59
N PRO A 182 -4.96 -4.39 21.46
CA PRO A 182 -6.37 -4.66 21.15
C PRO A 182 -6.65 -6.06 20.55
N TYR A 183 -5.74 -7.02 20.66
CA TYR A 183 -5.80 -8.30 19.94
C TYR A 183 -6.46 -9.44 20.73
N HIS A 184 -6.55 -9.32 22.06
CA HIS A 184 -7.09 -10.36 22.92
C HIS A 184 -8.63 -10.54 22.79
N GLN A 185 -9.33 -9.57 22.20
CA GLN A 185 -10.76 -9.61 22.01
C GLN A 185 -11.22 -9.09 20.65
N GLY A 186 -12.36 -9.58 20.19
CA GLY A 186 -12.99 -9.15 18.95
C GLY A 186 -12.28 -9.69 17.70
N ARG A 187 -12.43 -8.95 16.62
CA ARG A 187 -11.99 -9.41 15.28
C ARG A 187 -10.55 -9.05 14.91
N ARG A 188 -9.87 -8.21 15.71
CA ARG A 188 -8.65 -7.52 15.28
C ARG A 188 -7.47 -8.45 15.01
N LEU A 189 -7.32 -9.52 15.79
CA LEU A 189 -6.27 -10.51 15.54
C LEU A 189 -6.48 -11.19 14.17
N ALA A 190 -7.70 -11.60 13.88
CA ALA A 190 -8.03 -12.21 12.58
C ALA A 190 -7.93 -11.20 11.41
N ASP A 191 -8.24 -9.93 11.66
CA ASP A 191 -8.05 -8.87 10.64
C ASP A 191 -6.56 -8.59 10.37
N LEU A 192 -5.69 -8.78 11.37
CA LEU A 192 -4.24 -8.72 11.20
C LEU A 192 -3.74 -9.84 10.28
N MET A 193 -4.31 -11.05 10.39
CA MET A 193 -3.99 -12.16 9.49
C MET A 193 -4.45 -11.88 8.05
N ASP A 194 -5.65 -11.34 7.88
CA ASP A 194 -6.17 -10.92 6.56
C ASP A 194 -5.23 -9.88 5.90
N MET A 195 -4.71 -8.92 6.69
CA MET A 195 -3.74 -7.93 6.21
C MET A 195 -2.40 -8.56 5.85
N ALA A 196 -1.92 -9.56 6.62
CA ALA A 196 -0.70 -10.30 6.30
C ALA A 196 -0.84 -11.10 4.98
N VAL A 197 -2.02 -11.66 4.70
CA VAL A 197 -2.33 -12.28 3.40
C VAL A 197 -2.20 -11.26 2.27
N LEU A 198 -2.84 -10.09 2.41
CA LEU A 198 -2.76 -9.04 1.39
C LEU A 198 -1.32 -8.59 1.19
N ASP A 199 -0.61 -8.26 2.27
CA ASP A 199 0.77 -7.77 2.21
C ASP A 199 1.72 -8.82 1.61
N PHE A 200 1.51 -10.12 1.87
CA PHE A 200 2.28 -11.19 1.25
C PHE A 200 2.05 -11.26 -0.26
N LEU A 201 0.78 -11.25 -0.69
CA LEU A 201 0.41 -11.33 -2.11
C LEU A 201 0.89 -10.13 -2.94
N ILE A 202 1.11 -8.99 -2.30
CA ILE A 202 1.69 -7.81 -2.96
C ILE A 202 3.18 -7.62 -2.69
N GLY A 203 3.79 -8.44 -1.81
CA GLY A 203 5.20 -8.32 -1.42
C GLY A 203 5.51 -7.06 -0.60
N ASN A 204 4.54 -6.52 0.15
CA ASN A 204 4.72 -5.30 0.94
C ASN A 204 5.44 -5.59 2.27
N MET A 205 6.70 -5.24 2.35
CA MET A 205 7.52 -5.40 3.57
C MET A 205 7.41 -4.21 4.54
N ASP A 206 6.76 -3.12 4.17
CA ASP A 206 6.75 -1.88 4.99
C ASP A 206 5.46 -1.66 5.76
N ARG A 207 4.75 -2.73 6.15
CA ARG A 207 3.57 -2.62 7.00
C ARG A 207 3.95 -2.24 8.43
N HIS A 208 3.85 -0.96 8.77
CA HIS A 208 4.32 -0.44 10.07
C HIS A 208 3.21 0.12 10.97
N HIS A 209 2.10 0.58 10.39
CA HIS A 209 0.92 1.08 11.08
C HIS A 209 -0.36 0.65 10.35
N TYR A 210 -1.48 0.73 11.06
CA TYR A 210 -2.81 0.60 10.50
C TYR A 210 -3.79 1.51 11.26
N GLU A 211 -4.94 1.81 10.64
CA GLU A 211 -6.01 2.61 11.24
C GLU A 211 -7.29 1.79 11.41
N THR A 212 -8.11 2.20 12.39
CA THR A 212 -9.46 1.67 12.60
C THR A 212 -10.41 2.81 12.95
N PHE A 213 -11.71 2.68 12.61
CA PHE A 213 -12.71 3.65 13.00
C PHE A 213 -13.09 3.46 14.48
N LYS A 214 -12.99 4.52 15.30
CA LYS A 214 -13.32 4.45 16.73
C LYS A 214 -14.79 4.09 17.00
N ARG A 215 -15.70 4.51 16.09
CA ARG A 215 -17.14 4.30 16.21
C ARG A 215 -17.52 2.84 16.42
N PHE A 216 -16.76 1.90 15.88
CA PHE A 216 -17.10 0.47 15.92
C PHE A 216 -16.37 -0.30 17.03
N GLY A 217 -15.57 0.37 17.88
CA GLY A 217 -14.87 -0.24 19.01
C GLY A 217 -14.07 -1.50 18.62
N ASN A 218 -14.26 -2.59 19.33
CA ASN A 218 -13.59 -3.87 19.08
C ASN A 218 -14.07 -4.56 17.79
N ASN A 219 -15.23 -4.16 17.25
CA ASN A 219 -15.74 -4.66 15.96
C ASN A 219 -15.24 -3.86 14.75
N SER A 220 -14.42 -2.82 14.97
CA SER A 220 -13.83 -2.07 13.89
C SER A 220 -12.83 -2.93 13.13
N PHE A 221 -12.98 -2.99 11.80
CA PHE A 221 -12.01 -3.63 10.94
C PHE A 221 -10.74 -2.77 10.78
N ILE A 222 -9.65 -3.42 10.41
CA ILE A 222 -8.41 -2.75 10.01
C ILE A 222 -8.61 -2.17 8.60
N ILE A 223 -8.32 -0.89 8.43
CA ILE A 223 -8.31 -0.23 7.11
C ILE A 223 -6.98 -0.54 6.44
N HIS A 224 -7.00 -1.05 5.22
CA HIS A 224 -5.82 -1.34 4.43
C HIS A 224 -5.37 -0.07 3.70
N LEU A 225 -4.22 0.47 4.07
CA LEU A 225 -3.65 1.72 3.56
C LEU A 225 -2.17 1.53 3.23
N ASP A 226 -1.66 2.38 2.35
CA ASP A 226 -0.23 2.51 2.05
C ASP A 226 0.40 1.23 1.49
N HIS A 227 0.11 0.95 0.22
CA HIS A 227 0.57 -0.23 -0.51
C HIS A 227 1.65 0.08 -1.55
N GLY A 228 2.12 1.33 -1.61
CA GLY A 228 3.01 1.81 -2.66
C GLY A 228 4.34 1.07 -2.78
N ARG A 229 4.77 0.34 -1.74
CA ARG A 229 5.96 -0.51 -1.75
C ARG A 229 5.68 -1.97 -2.11
N GLY A 230 4.45 -2.29 -2.46
CA GLY A 230 4.09 -3.59 -3.03
C GLY A 230 4.50 -3.75 -4.48
N PHE A 231 4.44 -4.99 -4.97
CA PHE A 231 4.71 -5.38 -6.37
C PHE A 231 6.11 -5.02 -6.89
N GLY A 232 7.08 -4.91 -5.98
CA GLY A 232 8.44 -4.50 -6.33
C GLY A 232 9.33 -5.63 -6.84
N LYS A 233 9.03 -6.90 -6.54
CA LYS A 233 9.83 -8.07 -6.93
C LYS A 233 8.92 -9.16 -7.48
N ALA A 234 8.90 -9.31 -8.80
CA ALA A 234 7.97 -10.22 -9.48
C ALA A 234 8.22 -11.71 -9.22
N HIS A 235 9.46 -12.09 -8.89
CA HIS A 235 9.90 -13.48 -8.76
C HIS A 235 10.44 -13.81 -7.36
N HIS A 236 10.00 -13.07 -6.34
CA HIS A 236 10.45 -13.28 -4.97
C HIS A 236 9.29 -13.32 -3.99
N ASP A 237 9.16 -14.43 -3.28
CA ASP A 237 8.18 -14.63 -2.21
C ASP A 237 8.84 -14.35 -0.85
N GLU A 238 8.47 -13.26 -0.21
CA GLU A 238 8.97 -12.90 1.12
C GLU A 238 8.12 -13.58 2.20
N ILE A 239 8.45 -14.84 2.50
CA ILE A 239 7.70 -15.68 3.46
C ILE A 239 7.60 -15.04 4.84
N SER A 240 8.58 -14.24 5.26
CA SER A 240 8.54 -13.58 6.56
C SER A 240 7.38 -12.60 6.73
N ILE A 241 6.69 -12.18 5.66
CA ILE A 241 5.45 -11.40 5.74
C ILE A 241 4.32 -12.22 6.36
N LEU A 242 4.36 -13.56 6.23
CA LEU A 242 3.39 -14.47 6.82
C LEU A 242 3.65 -14.79 8.31
N ALA A 243 4.68 -14.23 8.92
CA ALA A 243 5.00 -14.45 10.34
C ALA A 243 3.80 -14.31 11.28
N PRO A 244 2.85 -13.33 11.11
CA PRO A 244 1.66 -13.26 11.93
C PRO A 244 0.82 -14.55 11.89
N ILE A 245 0.59 -15.09 10.70
CA ILE A 245 -0.22 -16.30 10.49
C ILE A 245 0.51 -17.54 11.06
N ILE A 246 1.80 -17.67 10.75
CA ILE A 246 2.62 -18.82 11.17
C ILE A 246 2.75 -18.85 12.69
N GLN A 247 3.14 -17.74 13.33
CA GLN A 247 3.38 -17.70 14.77
C GLN A 247 2.09 -17.74 15.60
N CYS A 248 1.00 -17.14 15.10
CA CYS A 248 -0.29 -17.20 15.80
C CYS A 248 -1.09 -18.48 15.48
N CYS A 249 -0.68 -19.31 14.53
CA CYS A 249 -1.43 -20.48 14.03
C CYS A 249 -2.90 -20.11 13.74
N LEU A 250 -3.14 -19.00 13.07
CA LEU A 250 -4.48 -18.46 12.88
C LEU A 250 -4.66 -17.91 11.46
N ILE A 251 -5.71 -18.35 10.80
CA ILE A 251 -6.25 -17.75 9.59
C ILE A 251 -7.78 -17.71 9.68
N ARG A 252 -8.38 -16.66 9.13
CA ARG A 252 -9.84 -16.58 9.06
C ARG A 252 -10.37 -17.63 8.06
N ASN A 253 -11.35 -18.43 8.47
CA ASN A 253 -11.91 -19.48 7.62
C ASN A 253 -12.42 -18.95 6.28
N SER A 254 -13.12 -17.81 6.27
CA SER A 254 -13.59 -17.17 5.01
C SER A 254 -12.44 -16.76 4.10
N THR A 255 -11.31 -16.31 4.65
CA THR A 255 -10.11 -15.96 3.90
C THR A 255 -9.47 -17.20 3.30
N LEU A 256 -9.30 -18.27 4.11
CA LEU A 256 -8.76 -19.55 3.63
C LEU A 256 -9.62 -20.14 2.50
N GLN A 257 -10.94 -20.20 2.69
CA GLN A 257 -11.85 -20.70 1.66
C GLN A 257 -11.78 -19.88 0.36
N ARG A 258 -11.64 -18.54 0.50
CA ARG A 258 -11.47 -17.68 -0.68
C ARG A 258 -10.17 -17.95 -1.42
N LEU A 259 -9.06 -18.17 -0.70
CA LEU A 259 -7.76 -18.51 -1.29
C LEU A 259 -7.80 -19.86 -2.00
N ILE A 260 -8.41 -20.89 -1.38
CA ILE A 260 -8.60 -22.22 -1.99
C ILE A 260 -9.46 -22.10 -3.26
N HIS A 261 -10.55 -21.34 -3.21
CA HIS A 261 -11.39 -21.10 -4.38
C HIS A 261 -10.64 -20.42 -5.52
N LEU A 262 -9.79 -19.42 -5.20
CA LEU A 262 -8.97 -18.72 -6.19
C LEU A 262 -7.84 -19.58 -6.75
N HIS A 263 -7.37 -20.57 -5.99
CA HIS A 263 -6.35 -21.52 -6.43
C HIS A 263 -6.94 -22.59 -7.36
N ASN A 264 -8.08 -23.19 -6.99
CA ASN A 264 -8.69 -24.31 -7.68
C ASN A 264 -9.70 -23.89 -8.78
N GLY A 265 -10.06 -22.63 -8.85
CA GLY A 265 -11.10 -22.15 -9.75
C GLY A 265 -10.67 -22.09 -11.22
N GLU A 266 -11.64 -22.19 -12.14
CA GLU A 266 -11.44 -22.03 -13.60
C GLU A 266 -10.78 -20.68 -13.98
N LYS A 267 -10.98 -19.65 -13.16
CA LYS A 267 -10.30 -18.35 -13.27
C LYS A 267 -9.41 -18.13 -12.06
N PRO A 268 -8.17 -18.60 -12.09
CA PRO A 268 -7.22 -18.38 -11.02
C PRO A 268 -7.01 -16.87 -10.77
N LEU A 269 -6.45 -16.52 -9.62
CA LEU A 269 -6.25 -15.14 -9.21
C LEU A 269 -5.58 -14.30 -10.31
N SER A 270 -4.57 -14.85 -10.97
CA SER A 270 -3.90 -14.24 -12.12
C SER A 270 -4.83 -13.93 -13.29
N GLY A 271 -5.73 -14.83 -13.64
CA GLY A 271 -6.71 -14.62 -14.73
C GLY A 271 -7.76 -13.57 -14.40
N GLN A 272 -8.09 -13.37 -13.13
CA GLN A 272 -8.98 -12.29 -12.69
C GLN A 272 -8.28 -10.91 -12.70
N PHE A 273 -6.96 -10.91 -12.64
CA PHE A 273 -6.14 -9.70 -12.73
C PHE A 273 -5.74 -9.31 -14.16
N SER A 274 -5.57 -10.27 -15.07
CA SER A 274 -5.01 -10.05 -16.42
C SER A 274 -5.77 -9.05 -17.28
N SER A 275 -7.08 -8.89 -17.04
CA SER A 275 -7.86 -7.85 -17.71
C SER A 275 -7.52 -6.42 -17.26
N ARG A 276 -6.57 -6.23 -16.33
CA ARG A 276 -6.32 -4.96 -15.65
C ARG A 276 -4.83 -4.65 -15.38
N SER A 277 -3.92 -5.12 -16.24
CA SER A 277 -2.50 -4.70 -16.32
C SER A 277 -1.57 -4.97 -15.12
N ILE A 278 -1.45 -6.24 -14.67
CA ILE A 278 -0.38 -6.67 -13.76
C ILE A 278 0.19 -8.01 -14.24
N ASN A 279 1.51 -8.19 -14.06
CA ASN A 279 2.27 -9.35 -14.56
C ASN A 279 1.70 -10.69 -14.05
N HIS A 280 1.25 -11.52 -14.98
CA HIS A 280 0.41 -12.70 -14.78
C HIS A 280 1.09 -13.85 -14.02
N GLN A 281 2.40 -14.03 -14.19
CA GLN A 281 3.17 -15.14 -13.59
C GLN A 281 3.39 -14.95 -12.08
N TYR A 282 3.47 -13.71 -11.63
CA TYR A 282 3.73 -13.35 -10.25
C TYR A 282 2.70 -13.90 -9.26
N LEU A 283 1.41 -13.77 -9.58
CA LEU A 283 0.34 -14.14 -8.67
C LEU A 283 0.06 -15.66 -8.60
N ILE A 284 0.43 -16.42 -9.62
CA ILE A 284 0.27 -17.89 -9.60
C ILE A 284 1.33 -18.53 -8.69
N SER A 285 2.58 -18.08 -8.79
CA SER A 285 3.66 -18.54 -7.93
C SER A 285 3.35 -18.26 -6.46
N LEU A 286 2.92 -17.03 -6.14
CA LEU A 286 2.58 -16.60 -4.80
C LEU A 286 1.49 -17.44 -4.12
N LEU A 287 0.40 -17.75 -4.82
CA LEU A 287 -0.68 -18.56 -4.26
C LEU A 287 -0.24 -20.01 -3.99
N ASN A 288 0.56 -20.59 -4.89
CA ASN A 288 1.11 -21.91 -4.70
C ASN A 288 2.04 -21.95 -3.48
N THR A 289 2.96 -21.00 -3.37
CA THR A 289 3.89 -20.92 -2.23
C THR A 289 3.14 -20.68 -0.91
N PHE A 290 2.12 -19.83 -0.92
CA PHE A 290 1.28 -19.54 0.26
C PHE A 290 0.57 -20.81 0.76
N LEU A 291 -0.10 -21.53 -0.12
CA LEU A 291 -0.82 -22.76 0.26
C LEU A 291 0.14 -23.87 0.70
N ILE A 292 1.26 -24.06 0.01
CA ILE A 292 2.29 -25.03 0.39
C ILE A 292 2.87 -24.71 1.76
N SER A 293 3.20 -23.44 2.04
CA SER A 293 3.73 -23.00 3.35
C SER A 293 2.73 -23.23 4.48
N LEU A 294 1.44 -22.98 4.26
CA LEU A 294 0.40 -23.24 5.26
C LEU A 294 0.23 -24.74 5.54
N PHE A 295 0.31 -25.60 4.51
CA PHE A 295 0.16 -27.04 4.68
C PHE A 295 1.40 -27.70 5.27
N LEU A 296 2.62 -27.24 4.95
CA LEU A 296 3.86 -27.81 5.50
C LEU A 296 4.15 -27.37 6.95
N SER A 297 3.60 -26.25 7.42
CA SER A 297 3.73 -25.80 8.81
C SER A 297 2.69 -26.41 9.76
N SER A 298 1.77 -27.23 9.25
CA SER A 298 0.69 -27.86 10.02
C SER A 298 0.97 -29.34 10.37
N PHE A 299 2.21 -29.84 10.11
CA PHE A 299 2.67 -31.17 10.48
C PHE A 299 3.95 -31.13 11.33
#